data_2b3f7aa70a3bd155fdb3cc0ab233e15f
#
_entry.id   2b3f7aa70a3bd155fdb3cc0ab233e15f
#
_cell.length_a   1.000
_cell.length_b   1.000
_cell.length_c   1.000
_cell.angle_alpha   90.00
_cell.angle_beta   90.00
_cell.angle_gamma   90.00
#
_symmetry.space_group_name_H-M   'P 1'
#
loop_
_entity.id
_entity.type
_entity.pdbx_description
1 polymer ?
#
loop_
_entity_poly.entity_id
_entity_poly.type
_entity_poly.pdbx_seq_one_letter_code
_entity_poly.pdbx_strand_id
1 'polypeptide(L)'
;MTTAFSLAPLFRSSVGFDRFNDLFETALRNEPGSTYPPYNVEKHGDDQYRIVVAAAGFQEEDLELQVEKGVLTISGGKRDASEGVTFLHQGIAQRAFKLSFRLADHIEIKAADLRNGLLSIDLLRVVPEEAKAKRIPINGAQKPALQH
;
A
#
# COMPACT_ATOMS: atom_id res chain seq x y z
N MET A 1 -27.18 -6.51 14.75
CA MET A 1 -26.89 -6.30 14.44
C MET A 1 -26.00 -6.10 14.15
N THR A 2 -25.54 -6.00 14.01
CA THR A 2 -24.83 -5.77 13.75
C THR A 2 -24.14 -5.94 13.26
N THR A 3 -23.99 -6.27 13.14
CA THR A 3 -23.42 -6.36 12.59
C THR A 3 -23.07 -6.12 11.38
N ALA A 4 -23.44 -5.68 10.78
CA ALA A 4 -23.02 -5.16 9.52
C ALA A 4 -21.62 -4.62 9.51
N PHE A 5 -20.96 -4.93 10.46
CA PHE A 5 -19.61 -4.44 10.63
C PHE A 5 -18.68 -5.21 9.69
N SER A 6 -18.26 -4.53 8.63
CA SER A 6 -17.37 -5.12 7.64
C SER A 6 -15.94 -4.69 7.91
N LEU A 7 -15.01 -5.62 7.86
CA LEU A 7 -13.60 -5.31 8.04
C LEU A 7 -12.92 -4.89 6.74
N ALA A 8 -13.63 -4.98 5.63
CA ALA A 8 -13.03 -4.62 4.35
C ALA A 8 -12.43 -3.21 4.32
N PRO A 9 -13.11 -2.19 4.85
CA PRO A 9 -12.51 -0.85 4.83
C PRO A 9 -11.24 -0.73 5.65
N LEU A 10 -11.06 -1.61 6.62
CA LEU A 10 -9.86 -1.54 7.46
C LEU A 10 -8.60 -1.90 6.71
N PHE A 11 -8.74 -2.62 5.60
CA PHE A 11 -7.58 -3.08 4.85
C PHE A 11 -7.25 -2.22 3.64
N ARG A 12 -8.03 -1.18 3.40
CA ARG A 12 -7.90 -0.42 2.16
C ARG A 12 -6.59 0.30 2.00
N SER A 13 -6.08 0.90 3.07
CA SER A 13 -4.90 1.75 2.98
C SER A 13 -3.75 1.20 3.79
N SER A 14 -3.70 -0.11 3.94
CA SER A 14 -2.67 -0.76 4.75
C SER A 14 -2.05 -1.91 4.00
N VAL A 15 -0.75 -2.07 4.16
CA VAL A 15 -0.02 -3.17 3.55
C VAL A 15 0.82 -3.82 4.64
N GLY A 16 0.63 -5.12 4.83
CA GLY A 16 1.40 -5.87 5.81
C GLY A 16 0.82 -5.88 7.21
N PHE A 17 -0.28 -5.19 7.43
CA PHE A 17 -0.95 -5.19 8.73
C PHE A 17 -2.02 -6.26 8.72
N ASP A 18 -1.64 -7.48 9.03
CA ASP A 18 -2.59 -8.58 9.06
C ASP A 18 -3.21 -8.76 10.43
N ARG A 19 -2.78 -7.97 11.41
CA ARG A 19 -3.28 -8.07 12.76
C ARG A 19 -4.38 -7.05 12.98
N PHE A 20 -5.40 -7.49 13.68
CA PHE A 20 -6.60 -6.69 13.86
C PHE A 20 -6.32 -5.33 14.52
N ASN A 21 -5.51 -5.32 15.57
CA ASN A 21 -5.29 -4.07 16.31
C ASN A 21 -4.64 -3.00 15.45
N ASP A 22 -3.66 -3.38 14.67
CA ASP A 22 -2.96 -2.42 13.83
C ASP A 22 -3.89 -1.85 12.77
N LEU A 23 -4.73 -2.72 12.21
CA LEU A 23 -5.66 -2.29 11.19
C LEU A 23 -6.72 -1.35 11.74
N PHE A 24 -7.14 -1.59 12.97
CA PHE A 24 -8.16 -0.75 13.57
C PHE A 24 -7.67 0.69 13.72
N GLU A 25 -6.46 0.86 14.21
CA GLU A 25 -5.91 2.20 14.34
C GLU A 25 -5.74 2.87 12.98
N THR A 26 -5.31 2.10 12.00
CA THR A 26 -5.15 2.64 10.66
C THR A 26 -6.48 3.10 10.10
N ALA A 27 -7.51 2.32 10.31
CA ALA A 27 -8.83 2.66 9.79
C ALA A 27 -9.37 3.94 10.39
N LEU A 28 -9.09 4.20 11.66
CA LEU A 28 -9.56 5.41 12.30
C LEU A 28 -8.94 6.67 11.74
N ARG A 29 -7.81 6.54 11.09
CA ARG A 29 -7.13 7.68 10.50
C ARG A 29 -7.50 7.90 9.05
N ASN A 30 -8.14 6.93 8.43
CA ASN A 30 -8.52 7.05 7.04
C ASN A 30 -9.81 7.82 6.93
N GLU A 31 -9.81 8.75 6.01
CA GLU A 31 -11.02 9.49 5.75
C GLU A 31 -11.94 8.64 4.89
N PRO A 32 -13.18 8.49 5.31
CA PRO A 32 -14.13 7.75 4.49
C PRO A 32 -14.47 8.55 3.23
N GLY A 33 -14.73 7.86 2.18
CA GLY A 33 -15.38 8.44 1.05
C GLY A 33 -14.60 8.53 -0.23
N SER A 34 -13.44 9.14 -0.24
CA SER A 34 -12.76 9.32 -1.51
C SER A 34 -12.03 8.05 -1.93
N THR A 35 -12.47 7.46 -3.03
CA THR A 35 -11.85 6.24 -3.54
C THR A 35 -11.27 6.46 -4.93
N TYR A 36 -11.00 7.69 -5.27
CA TYR A 36 -10.40 7.98 -6.55
C TYR A 36 -8.89 8.14 -6.39
N PRO A 37 -8.11 7.50 -7.24
CA PRO A 37 -8.51 6.51 -8.23
C PRO A 37 -8.77 5.15 -7.57
N PRO A 38 -9.51 4.25 -8.22
CA PRO A 38 -9.71 2.90 -7.68
C PRO A 38 -8.40 2.17 -7.55
N TYR A 39 -8.28 1.35 -6.54
CA TYR A 39 -7.08 0.58 -6.32
C TYR A 39 -7.38 -0.73 -5.62
N ASN A 40 -6.45 -1.67 -5.75
CA ASN A 40 -6.49 -2.94 -5.04
C ASN A 40 -5.24 -3.05 -4.18
N VAL A 41 -5.38 -3.69 -3.05
CA VAL A 41 -4.25 -4.13 -2.25
C VAL A 41 -4.32 -5.65 -2.23
N GLU A 42 -3.32 -6.29 -2.80
CA GLU A 42 -3.31 -7.73 -2.99
C GLU A 42 -2.25 -8.38 -2.12
N LYS A 43 -2.54 -9.57 -1.65
CA LYS A 43 -1.57 -10.39 -0.95
C LYS A 43 -1.29 -11.62 -1.80
N HIS A 44 -0.06 -11.80 -2.21
CA HIS A 44 0.31 -12.88 -3.12
C HIS A 44 1.04 -14.02 -2.46
N GLY A 45 1.38 -13.87 -1.20
CA GLY A 45 2.06 -14.87 -0.42
C GLY A 45 2.19 -14.35 0.98
N ASP A 46 2.87 -15.08 1.84
CA ASP A 46 2.97 -14.65 3.22
C ASP A 46 3.68 -13.32 3.36
N ASP A 47 4.63 -13.06 2.48
CA ASP A 47 5.44 -11.84 2.56
C ASP A 47 5.36 -10.97 1.30
N GLN A 48 4.46 -11.29 0.39
CA GLN A 48 4.39 -10.58 -0.89
C GLN A 48 3.08 -9.86 -1.03
N TYR A 49 3.16 -8.59 -1.39
CA TYR A 49 1.99 -7.75 -1.56
C TYR A 49 2.11 -6.96 -2.85
N ARG A 50 0.98 -6.52 -3.35
CA ARG A 50 0.95 -5.68 -4.54
C ARG A 50 -0.17 -4.67 -4.42
N ILE A 51 0.14 -3.43 -4.73
CA ILE A 51 -0.88 -2.39 -4.85
C ILE A 51 -1.07 -2.14 -6.34
N VAL A 52 -2.32 -2.13 -6.77
CA VAL A 52 -2.66 -1.86 -8.17
C VAL A 52 -3.57 -0.65 -8.19
N VAL A 53 -3.16 0.38 -8.92
CA VAL A 53 -3.93 1.62 -9.01
C VAL A 53 -4.39 1.81 -10.45
N ALA A 54 -5.67 2.14 -10.61
CA ALA A 54 -6.21 2.41 -11.93
C ALA A 54 -5.78 3.82 -12.35
N ALA A 55 -4.75 3.89 -13.18
CA ALA A 55 -4.13 5.14 -13.58
C ALA A 55 -4.26 5.38 -15.09
N ALA A 56 -5.38 4.96 -15.66
CA ALA A 56 -5.58 5.12 -17.09
C ALA A 56 -5.51 6.58 -17.47
N GLY A 57 -4.73 6.86 -18.53
CA GLY A 57 -4.57 8.22 -19.00
C GLY A 57 -3.42 8.98 -18.38
N PHE A 58 -2.80 8.43 -17.32
CA PHE A 58 -1.61 9.03 -16.74
C PHE A 58 -0.36 8.44 -17.37
N GLN A 59 0.66 9.26 -17.51
CA GLN A 59 1.96 8.81 -17.95
C GLN A 59 2.88 8.72 -16.75
N GLU A 60 4.03 8.09 -16.95
CA GLU A 60 4.97 7.94 -15.83
C GLU A 60 5.35 9.27 -15.22
N GLU A 61 5.56 10.28 -16.05
CA GLU A 61 5.95 11.60 -15.54
C GLU A 61 4.84 12.31 -14.80
N ASP A 62 3.61 11.83 -14.91
CA ASP A 62 2.49 12.40 -14.17
C ASP A 62 2.35 11.80 -12.78
N LEU A 63 3.06 10.72 -12.52
CA LEU A 63 2.90 9.95 -11.28
C LEU A 63 4.15 10.05 -10.44
N GLU A 64 3.96 10.08 -9.13
CA GLU A 64 5.05 10.14 -8.19
C GLU A 64 4.82 9.18 -7.05
N LEU A 65 5.84 8.42 -6.69
CA LEU A 65 5.82 7.51 -5.56
C LEU A 65 6.84 7.98 -4.56
N GLN A 66 6.44 8.03 -3.30
CA GLN A 66 7.33 8.48 -2.24
C GLN A 66 7.06 7.67 -0.98
N VAL A 67 8.14 7.26 -0.32
CA VAL A 67 8.02 6.56 0.97
C VAL A 67 8.72 7.40 2.01
N GLU A 68 8.00 7.68 3.08
CA GLU A 68 8.57 8.44 4.18
C GLU A 68 7.94 7.97 5.47
N LYS A 69 8.77 7.60 6.44
CA LYS A 69 8.31 7.19 7.77
C LYS A 69 7.24 6.10 7.72
N GLY A 70 7.46 5.13 6.85
CA GLY A 70 6.56 4.01 6.75
C GLY A 70 5.26 4.30 6.03
N VAL A 71 5.19 5.40 5.31
CA VAL A 71 3.99 5.76 4.55
C VAL A 71 4.37 5.87 3.08
N LEU A 72 3.70 5.09 2.26
CA LEU A 72 3.82 5.18 0.81
C LEU A 72 2.77 6.14 0.29
N THR A 73 3.21 7.17 -0.40
CA THR A 73 2.31 8.12 -1.01
C THR A 73 2.40 7.99 -2.52
N ILE A 74 1.24 7.85 -3.14
CA ILE A 74 1.13 7.78 -4.59
C ILE A 74 0.33 8.99 -5.02
N SER A 75 0.92 9.83 -5.85
CA SER A 75 0.23 11.02 -6.31
C SER A 75 0.26 11.12 -7.82
N GLY A 76 -0.77 11.72 -8.37
CA GLY A 76 -0.86 11.96 -9.79
C GLY A 76 -1.26 13.40 -10.04
N GLY A 77 -0.60 14.02 -11.01
CA GLY A 77 -0.90 15.37 -11.38
C GLY A 77 -2.13 15.45 -12.26
N LYS A 78 -2.77 16.59 -12.21
CA LYS A 78 -3.93 16.84 -13.06
C LYS A 78 -3.47 17.00 -14.51
N ARG A 79 -4.13 16.31 -15.41
CA ARG A 79 -3.89 16.48 -16.84
C ARG A 79 -5.03 17.29 -17.44
N ASP A 80 -4.67 18.30 -18.19
CA ASP A 80 -5.63 19.16 -18.82
C ASP A 80 -5.81 18.70 -20.26
N ALA A 81 -6.55 17.62 -20.41
CA ALA A 81 -6.73 17.00 -21.73
C ALA A 81 -8.08 17.34 -22.36
N SER A 82 -8.86 18.18 -21.72
CA SER A 82 -10.22 18.44 -22.17
C SER A 82 -10.37 19.74 -22.94
N GLU A 83 -9.28 20.38 -23.26
CA GLU A 83 -9.36 21.63 -24.01
C GLU A 83 -9.93 21.38 -25.39
N GLY A 84 -10.98 22.12 -25.73
CA GLY A 84 -11.61 21.97 -27.02
C GLY A 84 -12.58 20.80 -27.11
N VAL A 85 -12.87 20.13 -26.02
CA VAL A 85 -13.75 18.97 -26.01
C VAL A 85 -15.01 19.29 -25.21
N THR A 86 -16.14 18.96 -25.79
CA THR A 86 -17.43 19.06 -25.10
C THR A 86 -17.90 17.63 -24.79
N PHE A 87 -18.06 17.31 -23.52
CA PHE A 87 -18.48 15.97 -23.14
C PHE A 87 -19.99 15.89 -23.12
N LEU A 88 -20.53 14.95 -23.88
CA LEU A 88 -21.94 14.59 -23.75
C LEU A 88 -22.15 13.70 -22.55
N HIS A 89 -21.13 12.95 -22.20
CA HIS A 89 -21.09 12.14 -21.01
C HIS A 89 -19.62 12.00 -20.60
N GLN A 90 -19.35 12.19 -19.33
CA GLN A 90 -17.98 12.06 -18.86
C GLN A 90 -17.95 11.10 -17.65
N GLY A 91 -17.53 9.86 -17.92
CA GLY A 91 -17.36 8.88 -16.86
C GLY A 91 -15.92 8.73 -16.45
N ILE A 92 -14.98 9.22 -17.26
CA ILE A 92 -13.56 9.16 -16.96
C ILE A 92 -13.08 10.55 -16.60
N ALA A 93 -12.71 10.73 -15.35
CA ALA A 93 -12.20 12.02 -14.89
C ALA A 93 -10.75 11.85 -14.48
N GLN A 94 -9.86 12.54 -15.17
CA GLN A 94 -8.44 12.51 -14.84
C GLN A 94 -8.15 13.66 -13.88
N ARG A 95 -8.27 13.37 -12.61
CA ARG A 95 -8.10 14.37 -11.58
C ARG A 95 -6.79 14.13 -10.84
N ALA A 96 -6.23 15.22 -10.32
CA ALA A 96 -5.12 15.08 -9.42
C ALA A 96 -5.55 14.25 -8.21
N PHE A 97 -4.67 13.40 -7.74
CA PHE A 97 -5.01 12.55 -6.61
C PHE A 97 -3.79 12.32 -5.74
N LYS A 98 -4.07 11.86 -4.54
CA LYS A 98 -3.03 11.49 -3.60
C LYS A 98 -3.56 10.34 -2.76
N LEU A 99 -2.88 9.21 -2.84
CA LEU A 99 -3.20 8.03 -2.05
C LEU A 99 -2.07 7.79 -1.07
N SER A 100 -2.42 7.44 0.15
CA SER A 100 -1.43 7.14 1.17
C SER A 100 -1.68 5.75 1.72
N PHE A 101 -0.62 4.98 1.84
CA PHE A 101 -0.68 3.62 2.37
C PHE A 101 0.31 3.49 3.52
N ARG A 102 -0.19 3.04 4.65
CA ARG A 102 0.67 2.80 5.78
C ARG A 102 1.29 1.42 5.66
N LEU A 103 2.60 1.37 5.73
CA LEU A 103 3.33 0.13 5.57
C LEU A 103 3.73 -0.41 6.94
N ALA A 104 3.58 -1.71 7.11
CA ALA A 104 4.06 -2.37 8.32
C ALA A 104 5.58 -2.38 8.33
N ASP A 105 6.14 -2.66 9.49
CA ASP A 105 7.59 -2.75 9.60
C ASP A 105 8.12 -3.81 8.65
N HIS A 106 9.28 -3.52 8.07
CA HIS A 106 10.00 -4.44 7.20
C HIS A 106 9.36 -4.64 5.83
N ILE A 107 8.39 -3.82 5.47
CA ILE A 107 7.84 -3.84 4.13
C ILE A 107 8.70 -2.96 3.25
N GLU A 108 9.18 -3.52 2.15
CA GLU A 108 10.00 -2.82 1.17
C GLU A 108 9.32 -2.81 -0.17
N ILE A 109 9.51 -1.72 -0.89
CA ILE A 109 8.99 -1.62 -2.25
C ILE A 109 10.04 -2.18 -3.19
N LYS A 110 9.66 -3.17 -3.98
CA LYS A 110 10.59 -3.84 -4.87
C LYS A 110 10.57 -3.27 -6.27
N ALA A 111 9.39 -2.94 -6.76
CA ALA A 111 9.25 -2.47 -8.12
C ALA A 111 7.97 -1.70 -8.28
N ALA A 112 7.92 -0.85 -9.27
CA ALA A 112 6.71 -0.17 -9.68
C ALA A 112 6.69 -0.15 -11.19
N ASP A 113 5.52 -0.40 -11.76
CA ASP A 113 5.39 -0.52 -13.20
C ASP A 113 4.05 0.05 -13.63
N LEU A 114 4.06 0.83 -14.69
CA LEU A 114 2.84 1.36 -15.28
C LEU A 114 2.62 0.68 -16.62
N ARG A 115 1.58 -0.14 -16.69
CA ARG A 115 1.30 -0.92 -17.90
C ARG A 115 -0.19 -1.05 -18.07
N ASN A 116 -0.65 -0.82 -19.28
CA ASN A 116 -2.06 -0.96 -19.63
C ASN A 116 -2.98 -0.11 -18.77
N GLY A 117 -2.50 1.07 -18.34
CA GLY A 117 -3.30 1.95 -17.50
C GLY A 117 -3.35 1.56 -16.04
N LEU A 118 -2.57 0.57 -15.64
CA LEU A 118 -2.51 0.14 -14.25
C LEU A 118 -1.12 0.37 -13.69
N LEU A 119 -1.07 1.05 -12.56
CA LEU A 119 0.17 1.23 -11.83
C LEU A 119 0.26 0.11 -10.80
N SER A 120 1.23 -0.75 -10.96
CA SER A 120 1.44 -1.88 -10.06
C SER A 120 2.68 -1.64 -9.23
N ILE A 121 2.56 -1.81 -7.93
CA ILE A 121 3.66 -1.60 -7.01
C ILE A 121 3.84 -2.89 -6.22
N ASP A 122 5.00 -3.50 -6.36
CA ASP A 122 5.30 -4.76 -5.68
C ASP A 122 6.02 -4.47 -4.38
N LEU A 123 5.54 -5.09 -3.32
CA LEU A 123 6.09 -4.93 -1.99
C LEU A 123 6.43 -6.28 -1.42
N LEU A 124 7.44 -6.29 -0.56
CA LEU A 124 7.92 -7.53 0.05
C LEU A 124 8.25 -7.26 1.51
N ARG A 125 7.84 -8.18 2.37
CA ARG A 125 8.25 -8.11 3.75
C ARG A 125 9.61 -8.79 3.88
N VAL A 126 10.57 -8.02 4.33
CA VAL A 126 11.94 -8.51 4.50
C VAL A 126 12.32 -8.35 5.96
N VAL A 127 12.27 -9.44 6.71
CA VAL A 127 12.58 -9.39 8.13
C VAL A 127 14.07 -9.60 8.30
N PRO A 128 14.82 -8.63 8.84
CA PRO A 128 16.26 -8.81 9.06
C PRO A 128 16.54 -9.92 10.06
N GLU A 129 17.69 -10.52 9.94
CA GLU A 129 18.06 -11.59 10.84
C GLU A 129 18.02 -11.16 12.30
N GLU A 130 18.47 -9.95 12.58
CA GLU A 130 18.48 -9.45 13.95
C GLU A 130 17.08 -9.18 14.49
N ALA A 131 16.07 -9.09 13.63
CA ALA A 131 14.70 -8.88 14.08
C ALA A 131 13.90 -10.17 14.19
N LYS A 132 14.50 -11.29 13.79
CA LYS A 132 13.81 -12.57 13.89
C LYS A 132 13.88 -13.10 15.32
N ALA A 133 12.94 -13.97 15.66
CA ALA A 133 12.92 -14.57 16.97
C ALA A 133 14.20 -15.32 17.22
N LYS A 134 14.75 -15.13 18.39
CA LYS A 134 15.97 -15.79 18.78
C LYS A 134 15.71 -16.69 19.98
N ARG A 135 16.32 -17.85 19.96
CA ARG A 135 16.19 -18.76 21.07
C ARG A 135 17.25 -18.42 22.11
N ILE A 136 16.81 -18.16 23.32
CA ILE A 136 17.70 -17.83 24.41
C ILE A 136 17.84 -19.06 25.29
N PRO A 137 19.03 -19.63 25.45
CA PRO A 137 19.23 -20.80 26.27
C PRO A 137 19.20 -20.43 27.74
N ILE A 138 18.62 -21.30 28.53
CA ILE A 138 18.60 -21.13 29.98
C ILE A 138 19.87 -21.76 30.51
N ASN A 139 20.64 -20.99 31.27
CA ASN A 139 21.92 -21.47 31.81
C ASN A 139 22.90 -21.88 30.74
N GLY A 140 22.73 -21.34 29.54
CA GLY A 140 23.58 -21.72 28.45
C GLY A 140 24.32 -20.55 27.82
N ALA A 141 24.54 -19.49 28.57
CA ALA A 141 25.14 -18.30 28.05
C ALA A 141 26.52 -18.52 27.45
N GLN A 142 27.22 -19.49 27.91
CA GLN A 142 28.58 -19.75 27.41
C GLN A 142 28.62 -20.59 26.14
N LYS A 143 27.48 -20.95 25.60
CA LYS A 143 27.46 -21.76 24.40
C LYS A 143 27.68 -20.92 23.17
N PRO A 144 28.73 -21.16 22.41
CA PRO A 144 29.01 -20.34 21.24
C PRO A 144 28.03 -20.55 20.11
N ALA A 145 27.30 -21.64 20.12
CA ALA A 145 26.33 -21.91 19.07
C ALA A 145 25.21 -20.86 18.99
N LEU A 146 25.13 -20.01 19.96
CA LEU A 146 24.11 -18.96 19.97
C LEU A 146 24.48 -17.74 19.16
N GLN A 147 25.68 -17.71 18.69
CA GLN A 147 26.17 -16.59 17.93
C GLN A 147 25.89 -16.80 16.46
N HIS A 148 24.98 -16.11 15.93
CA HIS A 148 24.59 -16.22 14.53
C HIS A 148 24.33 -14.88 13.93
#